data_b243da25aee14ea44302ad137cc5010a
#
_entry.id   b243da25aee14ea44302ad137cc5010a
#
_cell.length_a   1.000
_cell.length_b   1.000
_cell.length_c   1.000
_cell.angle_alpha   90.00
_cell.angle_beta   90.00
_cell.angle_gamma   90.00
#
_symmetry.space_group_name_H-M   'P 1'
#
loop_
_entity.id
_entity.type
_entity.pdbx_description
1 polymer ?
#
loop_
_entity_poly.entity_id
_entity_poly.type
_entity_poly.pdbx_seq_one_letter_code
_entity_poly.pdbx_strand_id
1 'polypeptide(L)'
;MDDKETRDPVTGVDTTGHEWDGIKELNNPMPRWWLWTLYGTIVWGIGYAIAYPAWPLVQGATSGLLGYSTRGEVAAEIAAVDARNAEVSATLAAADLATLPVDDPAYQFGVSGGAAVFRANCSQCHGAGAAGGVGYPNLLDDSWLWGGTLDDIEYTVRHGIRNEIDADARFSQMPAFGEMLSKPEIALIAEHVLALSGQEHDAAKAEAGVTLFAENCASCHGETGTGDREQGAPDLTDAIWLYSGTREAVTETITNARFGVMPAWGPRLSDAEIKAVTLYVHQLGGGE
;
A
#
# COMPACT_ATOMS: atom_id res chain seq x y z
N MET A 1 -0.12 -41.35 -51.96
CA MET A 1 -1.47 -41.37 -51.36
C MET A 1 -2.39 -40.78 -52.39
N ASP A 2 -3.28 -41.61 -52.96
CA ASP A 2 -4.21 -41.14 -54.00
C ASP A 2 -5.21 -40.13 -53.37
N ASP A 3 -5.08 -38.90 -53.76
CA ASP A 3 -6.02 -37.83 -53.46
C ASP A 3 -7.29 -38.04 -54.31
N LYS A 4 -8.15 -38.93 -53.84
CA LYS A 4 -9.48 -39.07 -54.45
C LYS A 4 -10.34 -37.94 -53.98
N GLU A 5 -10.44 -36.87 -54.77
CA GLU A 5 -11.55 -35.92 -54.68
C GLU A 5 -12.85 -36.72 -54.67
N THR A 6 -13.49 -36.78 -53.53
CA THR A 6 -14.76 -37.47 -53.35
C THR A 6 -15.85 -36.42 -53.25
N ARG A 7 -16.90 -36.57 -54.04
CA ARG A 7 -18.07 -35.69 -54.06
C ARG A 7 -18.90 -35.96 -52.78
N ASP A 8 -19.21 -34.86 -52.08
CA ASP A 8 -20.08 -35.00 -50.91
C ASP A 8 -21.51 -35.39 -51.35
N PRO A 9 -22.07 -36.49 -50.82
CA PRO A 9 -23.36 -36.97 -51.27
C PRO A 9 -24.55 -36.07 -50.88
N VAL A 10 -24.40 -35.20 -49.88
CA VAL A 10 -25.45 -34.34 -49.36
C VAL A 10 -25.49 -33.02 -50.15
N THR A 11 -24.36 -32.38 -50.37
CA THR A 11 -24.26 -31.07 -51.03
C THR A 11 -24.00 -31.17 -52.53
N GLY A 12 -23.51 -32.32 -53.02
CA GLY A 12 -23.10 -32.52 -54.41
C GLY A 12 -21.86 -31.70 -54.81
N VAL A 13 -21.12 -31.15 -53.87
CA VAL A 13 -19.87 -30.41 -54.05
C VAL A 13 -18.68 -31.37 -53.91
N ASP A 14 -17.60 -31.13 -54.65
CA ASP A 14 -16.36 -31.88 -54.50
C ASP A 14 -15.68 -31.51 -53.17
N THR A 15 -15.05 -32.49 -52.53
CA THR A 15 -14.32 -32.26 -51.28
C THR A 15 -12.83 -32.03 -51.59
N THR A 16 -12.09 -31.46 -50.61
CA THR A 16 -10.63 -31.29 -50.73
C THR A 16 -9.85 -32.62 -50.56
N GLY A 17 -10.55 -33.74 -50.24
CA GLY A 17 -9.94 -35.03 -49.97
C GLY A 17 -9.48 -35.21 -48.51
N HIS A 18 -9.47 -34.13 -47.71
CA HIS A 18 -9.13 -34.19 -46.27
C HIS A 18 -10.37 -34.49 -45.44
N GLU A 19 -10.15 -35.31 -44.41
CA GLU A 19 -11.19 -35.65 -43.40
C GLU A 19 -10.59 -35.62 -42.00
N TRP A 20 -11.29 -34.91 -41.09
CA TRP A 20 -10.95 -34.85 -39.67
C TRP A 20 -12.16 -35.28 -38.83
N ASP A 21 -12.00 -36.34 -38.09
CA ASP A 21 -13.06 -36.89 -37.21
C ASP A 21 -14.43 -37.09 -37.94
N GLY A 22 -14.39 -37.54 -39.20
CA GLY A 22 -15.60 -37.76 -40.04
C GLY A 22 -16.14 -36.49 -40.72
N ILE A 23 -15.52 -35.32 -40.53
CA ILE A 23 -15.88 -34.06 -41.17
C ILE A 23 -15.00 -33.86 -42.40
N LYS A 24 -15.63 -33.66 -43.57
CA LYS A 24 -14.96 -33.40 -44.84
C LYS A 24 -15.08 -31.94 -45.18
N GLU A 25 -14.00 -31.38 -45.75
CA GLU A 25 -14.02 -30.00 -46.28
C GLU A 25 -14.59 -30.01 -47.72
N LEU A 26 -15.55 -29.13 -47.95
CA LEU A 26 -16.10 -28.89 -49.30
C LEU A 26 -15.17 -27.93 -50.06
N ASN A 27 -14.82 -28.29 -51.31
CA ASN A 27 -13.97 -27.46 -52.17
C ASN A 27 -14.79 -26.36 -52.85
N ASN A 28 -15.30 -25.44 -52.05
CA ASN A 28 -16.03 -24.27 -52.51
C ASN A 28 -15.08 -23.07 -52.69
N PRO A 29 -15.21 -22.33 -53.78
CA PRO A 29 -14.44 -21.09 -53.93
C PRO A 29 -14.86 -20.08 -52.87
N MET A 30 -13.88 -19.38 -52.30
CA MET A 30 -14.15 -18.34 -51.29
C MET A 30 -15.00 -17.20 -51.90
N PRO A 31 -16.00 -16.70 -51.19
CA PRO A 31 -16.80 -15.56 -51.64
C PRO A 31 -15.94 -14.35 -51.94
N ARG A 32 -16.22 -13.65 -53.04
CA ARG A 32 -15.40 -12.49 -53.47
C ARG A 32 -15.35 -11.38 -52.44
N TRP A 33 -16.45 -11.12 -51.72
CA TRP A 33 -16.47 -10.13 -50.67
C TRP A 33 -15.49 -10.47 -49.52
N TRP A 34 -15.37 -11.75 -49.18
CA TRP A 34 -14.44 -12.23 -48.18
C TRP A 34 -12.98 -12.02 -48.61
N LEU A 35 -12.65 -12.33 -49.87
CA LEU A 35 -11.32 -12.10 -50.44
C LEU A 35 -10.95 -10.62 -50.42
N TRP A 36 -11.88 -9.73 -50.78
CA TRP A 36 -11.63 -8.29 -50.75
C TRP A 36 -11.40 -7.79 -49.30
N THR A 37 -12.17 -8.32 -48.34
CA THR A 37 -11.96 -8.02 -46.91
C THR A 37 -10.57 -8.48 -46.47
N LEU A 38 -10.19 -9.72 -46.83
CA LEU A 38 -8.86 -10.26 -46.48
C LEU A 38 -7.74 -9.38 -47.04
N TYR A 39 -7.80 -9.04 -48.32
CA TYR A 39 -6.78 -8.18 -48.93
C TYR A 39 -6.78 -6.78 -48.31
N GLY A 40 -7.93 -6.24 -48.01
CA GLY A 40 -8.06 -4.96 -47.31
C GLY A 40 -7.39 -4.99 -45.93
N THR A 41 -7.58 -6.05 -45.15
CA THR A 41 -6.94 -6.21 -43.82
C THR A 41 -5.43 -6.41 -43.94
N ILE A 42 -4.95 -7.13 -44.97
CA ILE A 42 -3.51 -7.29 -45.23
C ILE A 42 -2.86 -5.93 -45.54
N VAL A 43 -3.44 -5.15 -46.46
CA VAL A 43 -2.92 -3.82 -46.82
C VAL A 43 -2.94 -2.90 -45.58
N TRP A 44 -4.04 -2.92 -44.83
CA TRP A 44 -4.12 -2.15 -43.58
C TRP A 44 -3.06 -2.59 -42.55
N GLY A 45 -2.87 -3.90 -42.38
CA GLY A 45 -1.85 -4.45 -41.45
C GLY A 45 -0.42 -4.05 -41.82
N ILE A 46 -0.10 -4.07 -43.13
CA ILE A 46 1.20 -3.58 -43.63
C ILE A 46 1.35 -2.08 -43.33
N GLY A 47 0.33 -1.27 -43.64
CA GLY A 47 0.34 0.16 -43.32
C GLY A 47 0.50 0.42 -41.80
N TYR A 48 -0.20 -0.34 -40.98
CA TYR A 48 -0.07 -0.28 -39.52
C TYR A 48 1.35 -0.62 -39.07
N ALA A 49 1.96 -1.70 -39.56
CA ALA A 49 3.31 -2.13 -39.21
C ALA A 49 4.41 -1.14 -39.64
N ILE A 50 4.15 -0.32 -40.67
CA ILE A 50 5.03 0.77 -41.09
C ILE A 50 4.84 1.99 -40.16
N ALA A 51 3.60 2.32 -39.81
CA ALA A 51 3.27 3.51 -39.03
C ALA A 51 3.60 3.38 -37.54
N TYR A 52 3.34 2.23 -36.96
CA TYR A 52 3.48 1.96 -35.55
C TYR A 52 4.61 0.96 -35.20
N PRO A 53 5.06 0.87 -33.95
CA PRO A 53 5.99 -0.17 -33.50
C PRO A 53 5.38 -1.55 -33.74
N ALA A 54 6.05 -2.42 -34.51
CA ALA A 54 5.47 -3.71 -34.89
C ALA A 54 6.46 -4.87 -34.92
N TRP A 55 7.65 -4.68 -35.51
CA TRP A 55 8.59 -5.78 -35.72
C TRP A 55 9.55 -5.92 -34.55
N PRO A 56 9.65 -7.10 -33.91
CA PRO A 56 10.62 -7.36 -32.86
C PRO A 56 12.05 -7.37 -33.43
N LEU A 57 12.94 -6.70 -32.74
CA LEU A 57 14.38 -6.67 -32.99
C LEU A 57 15.10 -7.29 -31.77
N VAL A 58 16.42 -7.51 -31.89
CA VAL A 58 17.25 -8.12 -30.82
C VAL A 58 17.18 -7.29 -29.51
N GLN A 59 17.10 -5.97 -29.58
CA GLN A 59 17.08 -5.06 -28.44
C GLN A 59 15.83 -4.15 -28.39
N GLY A 60 14.73 -4.55 -29.02
CA GLY A 60 13.52 -3.73 -29.02
C GLY A 60 12.57 -4.10 -30.15
N ALA A 61 11.86 -3.11 -30.66
CA ALA A 61 10.98 -3.21 -31.84
C ALA A 61 11.23 -2.00 -32.78
N THR A 62 10.75 -2.08 -34.01
CA THR A 62 10.75 -0.92 -34.91
C THR A 62 9.92 0.21 -34.30
N SER A 63 10.38 1.44 -34.38
CA SER A 63 9.68 2.60 -33.80
C SER A 63 8.43 3.04 -34.60
N GLY A 64 8.33 2.59 -35.87
CA GLY A 64 7.33 3.08 -36.83
C GLY A 64 7.58 4.53 -37.27
N LEU A 65 6.93 4.94 -38.37
CA LEU A 65 7.10 6.30 -38.91
C LEU A 65 6.46 7.38 -38.05
N LEU A 66 5.43 7.03 -37.24
CA LEU A 66 4.75 7.98 -36.36
C LEU A 66 5.51 8.22 -35.05
N GLY A 67 6.57 7.46 -34.75
CA GLY A 67 7.31 7.57 -33.49
C GLY A 67 6.46 7.31 -32.25
N TYR A 68 5.36 6.57 -32.39
CA TYR A 68 4.42 6.27 -31.32
C TYR A 68 5.09 5.45 -30.22
N SER A 69 4.84 5.85 -28.99
CA SER A 69 5.29 5.11 -27.80
C SER A 69 4.20 5.16 -26.73
N THR A 70 3.70 4.01 -26.30
CA THR A 70 2.72 3.93 -25.21
C THR A 70 3.25 4.55 -23.90
N ARG A 71 4.54 4.38 -23.62
CA ARG A 71 5.18 5.04 -22.47
C ARG A 71 5.24 6.56 -22.64
N GLY A 72 5.51 7.03 -23.87
CA GLY A 72 5.53 8.47 -24.17
C GLY A 72 4.13 9.09 -24.05
N GLU A 73 3.10 8.39 -24.47
CA GLU A 73 1.71 8.84 -24.34
C GLU A 73 1.29 8.94 -22.88
N VAL A 74 1.53 7.88 -22.09
CA VAL A 74 1.27 7.91 -20.64
C VAL A 74 2.05 9.02 -19.96
N ALA A 75 3.32 9.23 -20.30
CA ALA A 75 4.10 10.33 -19.74
C ALA A 75 3.53 11.71 -20.11
N ALA A 76 3.02 11.88 -21.32
CA ALA A 76 2.37 13.12 -21.75
C ALA A 76 1.03 13.34 -21.03
N GLU A 77 0.24 12.29 -20.81
CA GLU A 77 -1.00 12.36 -20.04
C GLU A 77 -0.74 12.73 -18.57
N ILE A 78 0.26 12.11 -17.93
CA ILE A 78 0.69 12.46 -16.58
C ILE A 78 1.10 13.94 -16.51
N ALA A 79 1.99 14.38 -17.42
CA ALA A 79 2.44 15.77 -17.45
C ALA A 79 1.28 16.77 -17.69
N ALA A 80 0.27 16.39 -18.47
CA ALA A 80 -0.91 17.22 -18.67
C ALA A 80 -1.79 17.32 -17.42
N VAL A 81 -1.88 16.26 -16.61
CA VAL A 81 -2.57 16.28 -15.31
C VAL A 81 -1.79 17.13 -14.32
N ASP A 82 -0.47 16.94 -14.23
CA ASP A 82 0.41 17.70 -13.36
C ASP A 82 0.34 19.22 -13.67
N ALA A 83 0.37 19.58 -14.95
CA ALA A 83 0.24 20.97 -15.38
C ALA A 83 -1.11 21.60 -14.99
N ARG A 84 -2.20 20.83 -15.09
CA ARG A 84 -3.53 21.31 -14.66
C ARG A 84 -3.63 21.53 -13.16
N ASN A 85 -2.95 20.73 -12.37
CA ASN A 85 -3.00 20.75 -10.92
C ASN A 85 -1.86 21.57 -10.29
N ALA A 86 -0.94 22.11 -11.10
CA ALA A 86 0.30 22.71 -10.63
C ALA A 86 0.08 23.83 -9.59
N GLU A 87 -0.91 24.71 -9.83
CA GLU A 87 -1.21 25.83 -8.93
C GLU A 87 -1.74 25.36 -7.57
N VAL A 88 -2.73 24.47 -7.56
CA VAL A 88 -3.31 23.96 -6.31
C VAL A 88 -2.32 23.05 -5.57
N SER A 89 -1.50 22.27 -6.27
CA SER A 89 -0.41 21.48 -5.67
C SER A 89 0.65 22.38 -5.01
N ALA A 90 1.05 23.47 -5.69
CA ALA A 90 2.00 24.43 -5.11
C ALA A 90 1.43 25.14 -3.88
N THR A 91 0.14 25.50 -3.90
CA THR A 91 -0.55 26.07 -2.75
C THR A 91 -0.55 25.10 -1.58
N LEU A 92 -0.91 23.83 -1.81
CA LEU A 92 -0.89 22.80 -0.77
C LEU A 92 0.51 22.55 -0.22
N ALA A 93 1.53 22.47 -1.09
CA ALA A 93 2.92 22.29 -0.68
C ALA A 93 3.44 23.41 0.24
N ALA A 94 2.99 24.64 0.01
CA ALA A 94 3.37 25.80 0.81
C ALA A 94 2.49 26.04 2.06
N ALA A 95 1.32 25.38 2.14
CA ALA A 95 0.35 25.61 3.20
C ALA A 95 0.85 25.11 4.56
N ASP A 96 0.49 25.80 5.61
CA ASP A 96 0.46 25.29 6.98
C ASP A 96 -0.86 24.56 7.17
N LEU A 97 -0.80 23.24 7.36
CA LEU A 97 -1.99 22.39 7.41
C LEU A 97 -2.88 22.69 8.63
N ALA A 98 -2.28 23.09 9.75
CA ALA A 98 -3.03 23.40 10.97
C ALA A 98 -3.94 24.61 10.82
N THR A 99 -3.59 25.52 9.90
CA THR A 99 -4.33 26.76 9.64
C THR A 99 -5.11 26.75 8.33
N LEU A 100 -4.96 25.70 7.50
CA LEU A 100 -5.63 25.59 6.21
C LEU A 100 -7.13 25.33 6.39
N PRO A 101 -8.03 26.21 5.92
CA PRO A 101 -9.46 26.03 6.08
C PRO A 101 -9.97 24.77 5.36
N VAL A 102 -10.91 24.06 5.98
CA VAL A 102 -11.49 22.82 5.43
C VAL A 102 -12.22 23.05 4.10
N ASP A 103 -12.77 24.23 3.87
CA ASP A 103 -13.44 24.66 2.64
C ASP A 103 -12.50 25.22 1.57
N ASP A 104 -11.20 25.33 1.86
CA ASP A 104 -10.19 25.76 0.89
C ASP A 104 -10.07 24.70 -0.23
N PRO A 105 -9.99 25.13 -1.51
CA PRO A 105 -9.77 24.20 -2.63
C PRO A 105 -8.51 23.32 -2.48
N ALA A 106 -7.43 23.86 -1.87
CA ALA A 106 -6.22 23.08 -1.65
C ALA A 106 -6.42 21.99 -0.59
N TYR A 107 -7.24 22.22 0.44
CA TYR A 107 -7.61 21.19 1.42
C TYR A 107 -8.38 20.06 0.75
N GLN A 108 -9.42 20.37 -0.02
CA GLN A 108 -10.24 19.37 -0.72
C GLN A 108 -9.44 18.60 -1.76
N PHE A 109 -8.55 19.26 -2.48
CA PHE A 109 -7.60 18.63 -3.39
C PHE A 109 -6.65 17.70 -2.64
N GLY A 110 -6.10 18.16 -1.49
CA GLY A 110 -5.22 17.38 -0.63
C GLY A 110 -5.88 16.08 -0.13
N VAL A 111 -7.09 16.17 0.41
CA VAL A 111 -7.83 15.00 0.89
C VAL A 111 -8.08 13.98 -0.24
N SER A 112 -8.54 14.45 -1.40
CA SER A 112 -8.84 13.58 -2.54
C SER A 112 -7.57 12.95 -3.13
N GLY A 113 -6.49 13.74 -3.27
CA GLY A 113 -5.18 13.28 -3.71
C GLY A 113 -4.52 12.35 -2.71
N GLY A 114 -4.63 12.69 -1.42
CA GLY A 114 -4.10 11.88 -0.31
C GLY A 114 -4.68 10.48 -0.26
N ALA A 115 -5.96 10.31 -0.57
CA ALA A 115 -6.57 9.00 -0.71
C ALA A 115 -5.91 8.16 -1.81
N ALA A 116 -5.48 8.77 -2.91
CA ALA A 116 -4.77 8.08 -3.99
C ALA A 116 -3.33 7.72 -3.57
N VAL A 117 -2.62 8.65 -2.94
CA VAL A 117 -1.28 8.43 -2.39
C VAL A 117 -1.30 7.30 -1.36
N PHE A 118 -2.28 7.30 -0.45
CA PHE A 118 -2.46 6.26 0.57
C PHE A 118 -2.65 4.89 -0.06
N ARG A 119 -3.55 4.77 -1.03
CA ARG A 119 -3.79 3.48 -1.72
C ARG A 119 -2.56 2.96 -2.44
N ALA A 120 -1.75 3.84 -3.02
CA ALA A 120 -0.56 3.44 -3.77
C ALA A 120 0.62 3.06 -2.86
N ASN A 121 0.79 3.71 -1.72
CA ASN A 121 2.02 3.65 -0.94
C ASN A 121 1.84 3.13 0.50
N CYS A 122 0.71 3.37 1.15
CA CYS A 122 0.50 3.13 2.58
C CYS A 122 -0.34 1.89 2.88
N SER A 123 -1.29 1.58 1.99
CA SER A 123 -2.27 0.50 2.18
C SER A 123 -1.66 -0.89 2.30
N GLN A 124 -0.44 -1.10 1.79
CA GLN A 124 0.26 -2.39 1.88
C GLN A 124 0.58 -2.78 3.34
N CYS A 125 0.81 -1.78 4.20
CA CYS A 125 1.08 -1.99 5.62
C CYS A 125 -0.14 -1.65 6.48
N HIS A 126 -0.78 -0.48 6.24
CA HIS A 126 -1.90 -0.01 7.06
C HIS A 126 -3.27 -0.59 6.63
N GLY A 127 -3.31 -1.44 5.61
CA GLY A 127 -4.56 -2.00 5.07
C GLY A 127 -5.28 -1.03 4.12
N ALA A 128 -6.09 -1.57 3.19
CA ALA A 128 -6.82 -0.76 2.21
C ALA A 128 -7.84 0.21 2.84
N GLY A 129 -8.37 -0.15 4.02
CA GLY A 129 -9.27 0.67 4.82
C GLY A 129 -8.58 1.41 5.97
N ALA A 130 -7.25 1.44 6.03
CA ALA A 130 -6.46 2.06 7.08
C ALA A 130 -6.64 1.46 8.51
N ALA A 131 -7.31 0.31 8.63
CA ALA A 131 -7.55 -0.36 9.92
C ALA A 131 -6.32 -1.10 10.49
N GLY A 132 -5.19 -1.01 9.82
CA GLY A 132 -3.96 -1.66 10.27
C GLY A 132 -3.98 -3.19 10.22
N GLY A 133 -3.17 -3.79 11.05
CA GLY A 133 -3.04 -5.23 11.22
C GLY A 133 -2.03 -5.54 12.31
N VAL A 134 -1.75 -6.82 12.56
CA VAL A 134 -0.78 -7.19 13.59
C VAL A 134 0.59 -6.59 13.27
N GLY A 135 1.07 -5.71 14.15
CA GLY A 135 2.33 -4.98 13.98
C GLY A 135 2.23 -3.71 13.14
N TYR A 136 1.05 -3.37 12.60
CA TYR A 136 0.80 -2.15 11.84
C TYR A 136 -0.36 -1.37 12.46
N PRO A 137 -0.15 -0.09 12.87
CA PRO A 137 -1.16 0.67 13.58
C PRO A 137 -2.43 0.89 12.73
N ASN A 138 -3.56 0.84 13.40
CA ASN A 138 -4.83 1.32 12.92
C ASN A 138 -4.78 2.87 12.85
N LEU A 139 -5.22 3.45 11.75
CA LEU A 139 -5.25 4.90 11.55
C LEU A 139 -6.69 5.46 11.61
N LEU A 140 -7.65 4.64 12.05
CA LEU A 140 -9.05 5.02 12.22
C LEU A 140 -9.39 5.33 13.68
N ASP A 141 -8.55 4.89 14.63
CA ASP A 141 -8.73 5.12 16.05
C ASP A 141 -7.92 6.34 16.52
N ASP A 142 -8.09 6.71 17.77
CA ASP A 142 -7.42 7.82 18.45
C ASP A 142 -6.17 7.40 19.23
N SER A 143 -5.70 6.15 19.04
CA SER A 143 -4.51 5.62 19.70
C SER A 143 -3.24 5.91 18.89
N TRP A 144 -2.73 7.13 19.02
CA TRP A 144 -1.53 7.60 18.33
C TRP A 144 -0.28 7.37 19.14
N LEU A 145 0.65 6.56 18.60
CA LEU A 145 1.95 6.30 19.24
C LEU A 145 2.89 7.52 19.22
N TRP A 146 2.78 8.37 18.21
CA TRP A 146 3.66 9.50 17.97
C TRP A 146 2.92 10.83 17.79
N GLY A 147 1.68 10.92 18.26
CA GLY A 147 0.79 12.05 18.08
C GLY A 147 -0.09 11.97 16.84
N GLY A 148 -1.29 12.51 16.94
CA GLY A 148 -2.34 12.52 15.92
C GLY A 148 -2.63 13.90 15.35
N THR A 149 -1.83 14.93 15.69
CA THR A 149 -1.94 16.26 15.09
C THR A 149 -1.48 16.22 13.63
N LEU A 150 -1.92 17.19 12.83
CA LEU A 150 -1.46 17.32 11.44
C LEU A 150 0.07 17.39 11.34
N ASP A 151 0.72 18.11 12.25
CA ASP A 151 2.17 18.23 12.28
C ASP A 151 2.85 16.91 12.64
N ASP A 152 2.33 16.18 13.61
CA ASP A 152 2.87 14.87 13.99
C ASP A 152 2.75 13.84 12.89
N ILE A 153 1.59 13.82 12.21
CA ILE A 153 1.35 12.90 11.09
C ILE A 153 2.26 13.28 9.91
N GLU A 154 2.36 14.59 9.56
CA GLU A 154 3.25 15.05 8.49
C GLU A 154 4.70 14.67 8.78
N TYR A 155 5.17 14.93 10.01
CA TYR A 155 6.54 14.59 10.43
C TYR A 155 6.79 13.08 10.33
N THR A 156 5.86 12.28 10.85
CA THR A 156 5.96 10.81 10.82
C THR A 156 5.96 10.26 9.39
N VAL A 157 5.12 10.80 8.50
CA VAL A 157 5.11 10.42 7.07
C VAL A 157 6.42 10.81 6.41
N ARG A 158 6.90 12.03 6.63
CA ARG A 158 8.10 12.56 6.00
C ARG A 158 9.35 11.79 6.38
N HIS A 159 9.57 11.61 7.67
CA HIS A 159 10.80 11.06 8.23
C HIS A 159 10.74 9.57 8.59
N GLY A 160 9.53 9.04 8.76
CA GLY A 160 9.31 7.65 9.16
C GLY A 160 9.71 7.37 10.61
N ILE A 161 9.75 6.09 10.96
CA ILE A 161 10.02 5.59 12.31
C ILE A 161 11.07 4.50 12.22
N ARG A 162 12.14 4.59 13.02
CA ARG A 162 13.19 3.57 13.18
C ARG A 162 13.82 3.11 11.85
N ASN A 163 13.88 3.97 10.84
CA ASN A 163 14.56 3.68 9.58
C ASN A 163 15.97 4.27 9.58
N GLU A 164 16.84 3.68 8.75
CA GLU A 164 18.26 4.07 8.65
C GLU A 164 18.52 5.11 7.54
N ILE A 165 17.49 5.50 6.80
CA ILE A 165 17.63 6.33 5.59
C ILE A 165 17.56 7.82 5.96
N ASP A 166 16.74 8.17 6.95
CA ASP A 166 16.50 9.54 7.38
C ASP A 166 17.05 9.75 8.80
N ALA A 167 17.93 10.73 8.97
CA ALA A 167 18.53 11.05 10.27
C ALA A 167 17.53 11.64 11.26
N ASP A 168 16.43 12.22 10.76
CA ASP A 168 15.35 12.80 11.55
C ASP A 168 14.21 11.80 11.82
N ALA A 169 14.40 10.52 11.46
CA ALA A 169 13.43 9.48 11.75
C ALA A 169 13.13 9.41 13.26
N ARG A 170 11.84 9.29 13.59
CA ARG A 170 11.44 9.05 14.99
C ARG A 170 12.08 7.75 15.49
N PHE A 171 12.77 7.81 16.62
CA PHE A 171 13.48 6.66 17.15
C PHE A 171 13.27 6.49 18.65
N SER A 172 12.69 5.38 19.01
CA SER A 172 12.67 4.80 20.36
C SER A 172 12.39 3.31 20.22
N GLN A 173 12.96 2.50 21.05
CA GLN A 173 12.83 1.05 20.99
C GLN A 173 12.75 0.46 22.39
N MET A 174 11.71 -0.33 22.64
CA MET A 174 11.60 -1.13 23.86
C MET A 174 12.75 -2.13 23.93
N PRO A 175 13.48 -2.25 25.07
CA PRO A 175 14.50 -3.27 25.24
C PRO A 175 13.91 -4.68 25.31
N ALA A 176 14.66 -5.68 24.89
CA ALA A 176 14.33 -7.10 25.10
C ALA A 176 14.62 -7.50 26.54
N PHE A 177 13.62 -7.46 27.41
CA PHE A 177 13.80 -7.73 28.83
C PHE A 177 14.12 -9.19 29.14
N GLY A 178 13.94 -10.12 28.21
CA GLY A 178 14.35 -11.52 28.38
C GLY A 178 15.84 -11.73 28.61
N GLU A 179 16.68 -10.73 28.29
CA GLU A 179 18.12 -10.75 28.56
C GLU A 179 18.46 -10.17 29.96
N MET A 180 17.53 -9.44 30.56
CA MET A 180 17.76 -8.69 31.82
C MET A 180 16.95 -9.22 33.01
N LEU A 181 15.75 -9.74 32.75
CA LEU A 181 14.82 -10.23 33.74
C LEU A 181 14.59 -11.74 33.59
N SER A 182 14.36 -12.39 34.73
CA SER A 182 14.00 -13.81 34.74
C SER A 182 12.56 -14.03 34.24
N LYS A 183 12.25 -15.22 33.73
CA LYS A 183 10.90 -15.59 33.29
C LYS A 183 9.81 -15.36 34.36
N PRO A 184 10.03 -15.65 35.65
CA PRO A 184 9.06 -15.32 36.73
C PRO A 184 8.82 -13.80 36.83
N GLU A 185 9.85 -12.95 36.77
CA GLU A 185 9.71 -11.50 36.85
C GLU A 185 8.94 -10.95 35.66
N ILE A 186 9.23 -11.41 34.41
CA ILE A 186 8.47 -11.08 33.22
C ILE A 186 7.00 -11.48 33.37
N ALA A 187 6.71 -12.65 33.96
CA ALA A 187 5.34 -13.08 34.18
C ALA A 187 4.60 -12.17 35.19
N LEU A 188 5.27 -11.65 36.24
CA LEU A 188 4.69 -10.68 37.16
C LEU A 188 4.37 -9.36 36.46
N ILE A 189 5.28 -8.84 35.63
CA ILE A 189 5.07 -7.62 34.85
C ILE A 189 3.91 -7.83 33.88
N ALA A 190 3.83 -8.96 33.18
CA ALA A 190 2.74 -9.25 32.25
C ALA A 190 1.37 -9.26 32.95
N GLU A 191 1.26 -9.85 34.14
CA GLU A 191 0.01 -9.81 34.89
C GLU A 191 -0.35 -8.38 35.35
N HIS A 192 0.64 -7.56 35.71
CA HIS A 192 0.42 -6.16 36.03
C HIS A 192 -0.09 -5.38 34.83
N VAL A 193 0.48 -5.57 33.61
CA VAL A 193 0.03 -4.94 32.36
C VAL A 193 -1.40 -5.36 32.02
N LEU A 194 -1.75 -6.65 32.18
CA LEU A 194 -3.13 -7.13 32.02
C LEU A 194 -4.09 -6.47 33.02
N ALA A 195 -3.64 -6.24 34.27
CA ALA A 195 -4.44 -5.52 35.25
C ALA A 195 -4.66 -4.06 34.88
N LEU A 196 -3.64 -3.35 34.34
CA LEU A 196 -3.75 -1.98 33.86
C LEU A 196 -4.81 -1.84 32.75
N SER A 197 -4.84 -2.79 31.81
CA SER A 197 -5.82 -2.81 30.71
C SER A 197 -7.19 -3.40 31.08
N GLY A 198 -7.43 -3.72 32.36
CA GLY A 198 -8.70 -4.28 32.85
C GLY A 198 -9.01 -5.69 32.36
N GLN A 199 -8.01 -6.43 31.89
CA GLN A 199 -8.16 -7.81 31.43
C GLN A 199 -8.12 -8.81 32.58
N GLU A 200 -8.49 -10.07 32.30
CA GLU A 200 -8.37 -11.17 33.28
C GLU A 200 -6.91 -11.42 33.65
N HIS A 201 -6.57 -11.33 34.92
CA HIS A 201 -5.23 -11.42 35.46
C HIS A 201 -5.18 -12.13 36.82
N ASP A 202 -4.00 -12.58 37.20
CA ASP A 202 -3.72 -13.07 38.56
C ASP A 202 -3.40 -11.89 39.48
N ALA A 203 -4.35 -11.54 40.35
CA ALA A 203 -4.23 -10.35 41.21
C ALA A 203 -2.99 -10.36 42.11
N ALA A 204 -2.56 -11.53 42.63
CA ALA A 204 -1.39 -11.62 43.48
C ALA A 204 -0.09 -11.39 42.70
N LYS A 205 -0.03 -11.88 41.45
CA LYS A 205 1.12 -11.63 40.58
C LYS A 205 1.12 -10.19 40.05
N ALA A 206 -0.05 -9.64 39.71
CA ALA A 206 -0.17 -8.26 39.30
C ALA A 206 0.34 -7.28 40.38
N GLU A 207 -0.04 -7.49 41.64
CA GLU A 207 0.47 -6.73 42.78
C GLU A 207 1.98 -6.84 42.90
N ALA A 208 2.53 -8.05 42.80
CA ALA A 208 3.97 -8.29 42.86
C ALA A 208 4.73 -7.68 41.65
N GLY A 209 4.05 -7.48 40.52
CA GLY A 209 4.60 -6.88 39.33
C GLY A 209 4.74 -5.35 39.36
N VAL A 210 4.04 -4.65 40.28
CA VAL A 210 4.02 -3.18 40.37
C VAL A 210 5.43 -2.58 40.48
N THR A 211 6.24 -3.08 41.42
CA THR A 211 7.60 -2.56 41.59
C THR A 211 8.50 -2.83 40.42
N LEU A 212 8.41 -4.02 39.81
CA LEU A 212 9.18 -4.37 38.62
C LEU A 212 8.79 -3.48 37.41
N PHE A 213 7.50 -3.17 37.24
CA PHE A 213 7.02 -2.26 36.25
C PHE A 213 7.56 -0.84 36.46
N ALA A 214 7.48 -0.32 37.67
CA ALA A 214 7.99 1.01 38.00
C ALA A 214 9.50 1.14 37.74
N GLU A 215 10.28 0.10 38.02
CA GLU A 215 11.73 0.11 37.85
C GLU A 215 12.19 -0.06 36.39
N ASN A 216 11.43 -0.78 35.56
CA ASN A 216 11.88 -1.19 34.23
C ASN A 216 11.04 -0.63 33.08
N CYS A 217 9.77 -0.27 33.31
CA CYS A 217 8.81 0.03 32.24
C CYS A 217 8.30 1.49 32.30
N ALA A 218 8.16 2.05 33.50
CA ALA A 218 7.53 3.35 33.72
C ALA A 218 8.26 4.52 33.05
N SER A 219 9.57 4.40 32.79
CA SER A 219 10.36 5.43 32.08
C SER A 219 9.87 5.72 30.68
N CYS A 220 9.23 4.76 30.01
CA CYS A 220 8.65 4.92 28.69
C CYS A 220 7.11 4.87 28.72
N HIS A 221 6.53 3.98 29.53
CA HIS A 221 5.08 3.79 29.56
C HIS A 221 4.35 4.66 30.60
N GLY A 222 5.08 5.46 31.37
CA GLY A 222 4.53 6.24 32.49
C GLY A 222 4.27 5.39 33.72
N GLU A 223 4.18 6.00 34.89
CA GLU A 223 3.94 5.30 36.16
C GLU A 223 2.58 4.58 36.20
N THR A 224 1.61 5.11 35.46
CA THR A 224 0.26 4.57 35.37
C THR A 224 0.02 3.74 34.11
N GLY A 225 1.03 3.58 33.25
CA GLY A 225 0.94 2.81 32.01
C GLY A 225 0.27 3.55 30.84
N THR A 226 0.07 4.88 30.93
CA THR A 226 -0.64 5.68 29.90
C THR A 226 0.20 6.00 28.66
N GLY A 227 1.43 5.48 28.60
CA GLY A 227 2.33 5.69 27.47
C GLY A 227 3.02 7.04 27.45
N ASP A 228 3.81 7.26 26.38
CA ASP A 228 4.50 8.51 26.11
C ASP A 228 4.64 8.69 24.60
N ARG A 229 3.95 9.70 24.03
CA ARG A 229 3.95 10.00 22.60
C ARG A 229 5.27 10.57 22.09
N GLU A 230 6.11 11.16 22.95
CA GLU A 230 7.45 11.63 22.55
C GLU A 230 8.40 10.46 22.29
N GLN A 231 8.13 9.32 22.94
CA GLN A 231 8.89 8.08 22.81
C GLN A 231 8.18 7.02 21.96
N GLY A 232 6.97 7.29 21.50
CA GLY A 232 6.15 6.29 20.77
C GLY A 232 5.84 5.06 21.61
N ALA A 233 5.75 5.23 22.93
CA ALA A 233 5.38 4.18 23.85
C ALA A 233 3.87 4.12 23.99
N PRO A 234 3.23 2.94 23.71
CA PRO A 234 1.78 2.81 23.74
C PRO A 234 1.20 2.97 25.13
N ASP A 235 -0.06 3.42 25.18
CA ASP A 235 -0.92 3.29 26.35
C ASP A 235 -1.20 1.81 26.61
N LEU A 236 -0.97 1.37 27.84
CA LEU A 236 -1.18 -0.01 28.30
C LEU A 236 -2.48 -0.14 29.09
N THR A 237 -3.25 0.94 29.24
CA THR A 237 -4.48 0.97 30.03
C THR A 237 -5.73 0.75 29.20
N ASP A 238 -5.61 0.84 27.88
CA ASP A 238 -6.71 0.65 26.93
C ASP A 238 -6.81 -0.78 26.38
N ALA A 239 -7.73 -0.99 25.45
CA ALA A 239 -7.96 -2.28 24.80
C ALA A 239 -7.29 -2.37 23.39
N ILE A 240 -6.48 -1.37 23.00
CA ILE A 240 -5.88 -1.26 21.67
C ILE A 240 -4.46 -1.83 21.67
N TRP A 241 -4.25 -2.91 20.98
CA TRP A 241 -2.99 -3.66 20.97
C TRP A 241 -2.42 -3.84 19.59
N LEU A 242 -1.22 -3.33 19.36
CA LEU A 242 -0.52 -3.47 18.09
C LEU A 242 -0.18 -4.93 17.73
N TYR A 243 0.12 -5.76 18.77
CA TYR A 243 0.54 -7.16 18.60
C TYR A 243 -0.40 -8.18 19.25
N SER A 244 -1.48 -7.78 19.85
CA SER A 244 -2.40 -8.57 20.68
C SER A 244 -2.18 -8.36 22.18
N GLY A 245 -3.31 -8.28 22.92
CA GLY A 245 -3.35 -8.12 24.38
C GLY A 245 -3.44 -9.43 25.14
N THR A 246 -3.28 -10.60 24.51
CA THR A 246 -3.28 -11.86 25.26
C THR A 246 -2.07 -11.97 26.16
N ARG A 247 -2.19 -12.73 27.28
CA ARG A 247 -1.09 -12.97 28.23
C ARG A 247 0.19 -13.43 27.52
N GLU A 248 0.05 -14.36 26.59
CA GLU A 248 1.15 -14.89 25.79
C GLU A 248 1.80 -13.81 24.94
N ALA A 249 1.00 -12.98 24.28
CA ALA A 249 1.50 -11.92 23.42
C ALA A 249 2.17 -10.78 24.21
N VAL A 250 1.63 -10.41 25.36
CA VAL A 250 2.24 -9.43 26.29
C VAL A 250 3.57 -9.97 26.81
N THR A 251 3.59 -11.22 27.29
CA THR A 251 4.82 -11.89 27.75
C THR A 251 5.88 -11.95 26.66
N GLU A 252 5.48 -12.30 25.43
CA GLU A 252 6.37 -12.34 24.26
C GLU A 252 6.94 -10.96 23.93
N THR A 253 6.11 -9.91 23.98
CA THR A 253 6.55 -8.54 23.71
C THR A 253 7.55 -8.05 24.77
N ILE A 254 7.32 -8.34 26.04
CA ILE A 254 8.26 -8.00 27.12
C ILE A 254 9.58 -8.77 26.94
N THR A 255 9.50 -10.06 26.59
CA THR A 255 10.68 -10.91 26.47
C THR A 255 11.57 -10.52 25.31
N ASN A 256 11.00 -10.34 24.10
CA ASN A 256 11.75 -10.24 22.84
C ASN A 256 11.69 -8.85 22.18
N ALA A 257 10.94 -7.92 22.73
CA ALA A 257 10.76 -6.57 22.24
C ALA A 257 10.33 -6.51 20.76
N ARG A 258 9.05 -6.36 20.48
CA ARG A 258 8.52 -6.24 19.12
C ARG A 258 8.35 -4.78 18.74
N PHE A 259 8.84 -4.39 17.59
CA PHE A 259 8.70 -3.05 17.05
C PHE A 259 8.63 -3.10 15.51
N GLY A 260 7.95 -2.12 14.92
CA GLY A 260 7.89 -1.95 13.46
C GLY A 260 8.81 -0.84 12.97
N VAL A 261 9.08 -0.85 11.68
CA VAL A 261 9.80 0.20 10.96
C VAL A 261 8.84 0.84 9.96
N MET A 262 8.72 2.16 9.97
CA MET A 262 8.06 2.93 8.93
C MET A 262 9.13 3.61 8.07
N PRO A 263 9.16 3.39 6.75
CA PRO A 263 10.14 4.06 5.89
C PRO A 263 9.87 5.57 5.83
N ALA A 264 10.91 6.36 5.61
CA ALA A 264 10.80 7.76 5.27
C ALA A 264 10.20 7.93 3.87
N TRP A 265 9.15 8.74 3.74
CA TRP A 265 8.52 9.04 2.46
C TRP A 265 8.99 10.35 1.84
N GLY A 266 9.67 11.22 2.59
CA GLY A 266 10.25 12.46 2.11
C GLY A 266 11.09 12.31 0.83
N PRO A 267 11.97 11.30 0.70
CA PRO A 267 12.73 11.07 -0.53
C PRO A 267 11.93 10.52 -1.72
N ARG A 268 10.68 10.12 -1.52
CA ARG A 268 9.86 9.39 -2.50
C ARG A 268 8.63 10.14 -2.96
N LEU A 269 8.09 11.00 -2.13
CA LEU A 269 6.88 11.80 -2.36
C LEU A 269 7.25 13.27 -2.38
N SER A 270 6.55 14.06 -3.20
CA SER A 270 6.62 15.52 -3.17
C SER A 270 6.00 16.07 -1.89
N ASP A 271 6.32 17.32 -1.54
CA ASP A 271 5.72 18.00 -0.38
C ASP A 271 4.19 18.06 -0.47
N ALA A 272 3.65 18.28 -1.66
CA ALA A 272 2.21 18.27 -1.88
C ALA A 272 1.59 16.89 -1.60
N GLU A 273 2.24 15.79 -2.00
CA GLU A 273 1.76 14.43 -1.75
C GLU A 273 1.86 14.04 -0.27
N ILE A 274 2.93 14.46 0.41
CA ILE A 274 3.08 14.25 1.87
C ILE A 274 1.94 14.97 2.60
N LYS A 275 1.72 16.26 2.31
CA LYS A 275 0.64 17.02 2.93
C LYS A 275 -0.74 16.48 2.56
N ALA A 276 -0.92 16.04 1.32
CA ALA A 276 -2.16 15.41 0.89
C ALA A 276 -2.48 14.14 1.70
N VAL A 277 -1.51 13.23 1.83
CA VAL A 277 -1.74 11.98 2.61
C VAL A 277 -1.88 12.26 4.09
N THR A 278 -1.24 13.29 4.63
CA THR A 278 -1.41 13.76 6.01
C THR A 278 -2.85 14.20 6.26
N LEU A 279 -3.39 15.09 5.41
CA LEU A 279 -4.80 15.51 5.49
C LEU A 279 -5.78 14.32 5.38
N TYR A 280 -5.49 13.41 4.46
CA TYR A 280 -6.33 12.21 4.30
C TYR A 280 -6.32 11.34 5.55
N VAL A 281 -5.16 11.04 6.12
CA VAL A 281 -5.04 10.19 7.32
C VAL A 281 -5.70 10.87 8.52
N HIS A 282 -5.44 12.17 8.75
CA HIS A 282 -6.01 12.92 9.86
C HIS A 282 -7.54 12.88 9.88
N GLN A 283 -8.19 12.97 8.72
CA GLN A 283 -9.66 12.96 8.64
C GLN A 283 -10.31 11.57 8.69
N LEU A 284 -9.54 10.47 8.75
CA LEU A 284 -10.11 9.12 8.80
C LEU A 284 -10.89 8.83 10.10
N GLY A 285 -10.70 9.62 11.12
CA GLY A 285 -11.50 9.57 12.35
C GLY A 285 -10.72 9.71 13.65
N GLY A 286 -9.43 9.46 13.66
CA GLY A 286 -8.59 9.52 14.85
C GLY A 286 -7.71 10.77 14.98
N GLY A 287 -7.77 11.69 14.02
CA GLY A 287 -6.97 12.93 14.03
C GLY A 287 -7.31 13.87 15.19
N GLU A 288 -6.32 14.57 15.75
CA GLU A 288 -6.39 15.48 16.90
C GLU A 288 -6.35 16.96 16.49
#